data_8b061857613c316c12482b516f527adc
#
_entry.id   8b061857613c316c12482b516f527adc
#
_cell.length_a   1.000
_cell.length_b   1.000
_cell.length_c   1.000
_cell.angle_alpha   90.00
_cell.angle_beta   90.00
_cell.angle_gamma   90.00
#
_symmetry.space_group_name_H-M   'P 1'
#
loop_
_entity.id
_entity.type
_entity.pdbx_description
1 polymer ?
#
loop_
_entity_poly.entity_id
_entity_poly.type
_entity_poly.pdbx_seq_one_letter_code
_entity_poly.pdbx_strand_id
1 'polypeptide(L)'
;MNRRLHLHITILVAALAGDLSLLQAAESSLKPLYPGITPVCSCESLTNLSLPNTSIESTVIDTSNRMCRVTAVVTHPPTGDRVKVWIGLPLTNWNGRFQGTGGGGFLGGHPNSLRGPVRQGFSAGATDTGHEGGSGKFALDANGRQDWQAIIDNAYLGIHEMTVVGKALTKAFYGKAPRYSYFVGGSTGGRQGLMEAQRFPDDYDGIVSACPAINWQRFVAASLWPQVVMLSTTNFVSKAKLDAATAAAIAACDNDDAVKDGVIDDPFRCVWDPKALVGTKVGDDTFTEADANVIRKVWEGPRTQDGRFMWHGLERGADMFPYAGTTGSPLKGKPFSIALEYWLYYLAQDAKWDWSTLTYAGFEQLWNKSVEQYGAVIGTDDPDLTRFRDRGGKVLIYHGLADELIPAAGSIDYYQRVQQRMGGAKATAKFARLFLVPGVNHGFSGPGARPTGVNEALIRWVEEGKAPDKVIAEKRDASGKVIRTRPLFPYPQAAKYKGSGSTDEEKNFRAKDSTRN
;
A
#
# COMPACT_ATOMS: atom_id res chain seq x y z
N MET A 1 45.56 5.73 25.07
CA MET A 1 44.69 6.81 24.56
C MET A 1 44.05 6.31 23.27
N ASN A 2 43.03 5.45 23.41
CA ASN A 2 42.30 4.84 22.27
C ASN A 2 40.88 5.41 22.26
N ARG A 3 40.64 6.40 21.39
CA ARG A 3 39.29 6.88 21.09
C ARG A 3 38.62 5.88 20.14
N ARG A 4 37.64 5.11 20.64
CA ARG A 4 36.71 4.33 19.83
C ARG A 4 35.73 5.30 19.16
N LEU A 5 35.83 5.41 17.84
CA LEU A 5 34.89 6.13 16.99
C LEU A 5 33.60 5.28 16.91
N HIS A 6 32.56 5.69 17.62
CA HIS A 6 31.22 5.11 17.42
C HIS A 6 30.64 5.75 16.17
N LEU A 7 30.67 4.99 15.08
CA LEU A 7 30.00 5.34 13.83
C LEU A 7 28.50 5.12 14.05
N HIS A 8 27.77 6.21 14.32
CA HIS A 8 26.31 6.20 14.29
C HIS A 8 25.89 6.09 12.83
N ILE A 9 25.52 4.90 12.40
CA ILE A 9 24.79 4.69 11.14
C ILE A 9 23.37 5.18 11.40
N THR A 10 23.15 6.45 11.15
CA THR A 10 21.80 7.01 11.00
C THR A 10 21.28 6.47 9.69
N ILE A 11 20.56 5.36 9.74
CA ILE A 11 19.82 4.84 8.59
C ILE A 11 18.74 5.87 8.30
N LEU A 12 18.92 6.56 7.19
CA LEU A 12 17.95 7.47 6.60
C LEU A 12 16.76 6.64 6.09
N VAL A 13 15.87 6.21 7.00
CA VAL A 13 14.49 5.84 6.67
C VAL A 13 13.73 7.16 6.52
N ALA A 14 14.26 8.02 5.67
CA ALA A 14 13.59 9.24 5.28
C ALA A 14 12.72 8.91 4.07
N ALA A 15 11.42 9.12 4.25
CA ALA A 15 10.43 9.36 3.21
C ALA A 15 10.04 8.18 2.32
N LEU A 16 9.55 7.07 2.91
CA LEU A 16 8.54 6.23 2.26
C LEU A 16 7.10 6.58 2.72
N ALA A 17 6.95 7.57 3.57
CA ALA A 17 5.73 8.37 3.62
C ALA A 17 5.85 9.41 2.49
N GLY A 18 5.87 8.95 1.25
CA GLY A 18 5.69 9.80 0.09
C GLY A 18 4.46 10.64 0.34
N ASP A 19 4.64 11.93 0.34
CA ASP A 19 3.62 12.94 0.56
C ASP A 19 2.45 12.71 -0.42
N LEU A 20 1.48 11.88 -0.04
CA LEU A 20 0.15 11.81 -0.68
C LEU A 20 -0.55 13.19 -0.65
N SER A 21 0.08 14.18 -0.01
CA SER A 21 -0.42 15.54 0.13
C SER A 21 -0.19 16.43 -1.11
N LEU A 22 0.53 15.99 -2.14
CA LEU A 22 0.75 16.79 -3.38
C LEU A 22 -0.31 16.55 -4.46
N LEU A 23 -1.42 15.91 -4.17
CA LEU A 23 -2.61 15.93 -5.00
C LEU A 23 -3.43 17.19 -4.72
N GLN A 24 -2.90 18.37 -5.06
CA GLN A 24 -3.71 19.55 -5.30
C GLN A 24 -4.44 19.37 -6.63
N ALA A 25 -5.46 18.49 -6.63
CA ALA A 25 -6.58 18.67 -7.53
C ALA A 25 -7.32 19.95 -7.09
N ALA A 26 -7.83 20.74 -8.03
CA ALA A 26 -8.68 21.88 -7.77
C ALA A 26 -9.67 21.55 -6.64
N GLU A 27 -9.78 22.44 -5.65
CA GLU A 27 -10.73 22.33 -4.54
C GLU A 27 -12.15 22.14 -5.10
N SER A 28 -12.56 20.91 -5.36
CA SER A 28 -13.97 20.61 -5.39
C SER A 28 -14.42 20.63 -3.93
N SER A 29 -14.86 21.79 -3.46
CA SER A 29 -15.40 21.93 -2.11
C SER A 29 -16.58 20.97 -1.99
N LEU A 30 -16.38 19.85 -1.32
CA LEU A 30 -17.46 18.89 -1.03
C LEU A 30 -18.58 19.66 -0.32
N LYS A 31 -19.80 19.53 -0.84
CA LYS A 31 -20.95 20.18 -0.22
C LYS A 31 -21.08 19.72 1.24
N PRO A 32 -21.11 20.64 2.21
CA PRO A 32 -21.31 20.28 3.61
C PRO A 32 -22.64 19.56 3.83
N LEU A 33 -22.61 18.45 4.58
CA LEU A 33 -23.80 17.67 4.91
C LEU A 33 -24.61 18.29 6.05
N TYR A 34 -23.96 19.13 6.86
CA TYR A 34 -24.56 19.92 7.94
C TYR A 34 -24.18 21.40 7.76
N PRO A 35 -24.90 22.16 6.91
CA PRO A 35 -24.58 23.55 6.65
C PRO A 35 -24.63 24.39 7.95
N GLY A 36 -23.61 25.23 8.16
CA GLY A 36 -23.53 26.13 9.31
C GLY A 36 -23.20 25.47 10.66
N ILE A 37 -22.81 24.18 10.65
CA ILE A 37 -22.41 23.51 11.89
C ILE A 37 -21.11 24.09 12.45
N THR A 38 -21.09 24.31 13.75
CA THR A 38 -19.93 24.76 14.52
C THR A 38 -19.70 23.84 15.71
N PRO A 39 -18.51 23.86 16.32
CA PRO A 39 -18.27 23.15 17.58
C PRO A 39 -19.25 23.57 18.66
N VAL A 40 -19.75 22.62 19.43
CA VAL A 40 -20.66 22.82 20.55
C VAL A 40 -19.94 22.86 21.90
N CYS A 41 -18.65 22.56 21.91
CA CYS A 41 -17.80 22.64 23.10
C CYS A 41 -16.39 23.10 22.74
N SER A 42 -15.57 23.47 23.71
CA SER A 42 -14.17 23.84 23.48
C SER A 42 -13.30 22.59 23.21
N CYS A 43 -12.16 22.80 22.56
CA CYS A 43 -11.18 21.72 22.32
C CYS A 43 -10.72 21.10 23.64
N GLU A 44 -10.43 21.93 24.63
CA GLU A 44 -9.93 21.53 25.96
C GLU A 44 -10.95 20.66 26.72
N SER A 45 -12.23 20.92 26.56
CA SER A 45 -13.29 20.19 27.28
C SER A 45 -13.37 18.71 26.84
N LEU A 46 -12.84 18.34 25.66
CA LEU A 46 -12.77 16.96 25.20
C LEU A 46 -11.90 16.08 26.09
N THR A 47 -10.99 16.65 26.88
CA THR A 47 -10.20 15.87 27.87
C THR A 47 -11.07 15.16 28.92
N ASN A 48 -12.27 15.65 29.14
CA ASN A 48 -13.23 15.09 30.11
C ASN A 48 -14.14 14.01 29.48
N LEU A 49 -13.98 13.71 28.19
CA LEU A 49 -14.81 12.70 27.53
C LEU A 49 -14.40 11.29 28.03
N SER A 50 -15.36 10.58 28.61
CA SER A 50 -15.14 9.19 29.02
C SER A 50 -15.48 8.24 27.88
N LEU A 51 -14.51 7.43 27.48
CA LEU A 51 -14.65 6.36 26.50
C LEU A 51 -14.12 5.05 27.09
N PRO A 52 -14.65 3.88 26.73
CA PRO A 52 -14.18 2.60 27.21
C PRO A 52 -12.68 2.40 26.93
N ASN A 53 -11.93 1.96 27.92
CA ASN A 53 -10.50 1.65 27.82
C ASN A 53 -9.62 2.75 27.18
N THR A 54 -10.10 4.00 27.20
CA THR A 54 -9.47 5.12 26.49
C THR A 54 -9.16 6.26 27.45
N SER A 55 -7.94 6.76 27.41
CA SER A 55 -7.54 8.00 28.10
C SER A 55 -7.23 9.08 27.07
N ILE A 56 -7.77 10.30 27.27
CA ILE A 56 -7.40 11.47 26.46
C ILE A 56 -6.15 12.09 27.09
N GLU A 57 -5.01 11.98 26.41
CA GLU A 57 -3.74 12.48 26.92
C GLU A 57 -3.54 13.97 26.69
N SER A 58 -4.03 14.49 25.58
CA SER A 58 -3.92 15.92 25.26
C SER A 58 -4.93 16.40 24.25
N THR A 59 -5.27 17.68 24.34
CA THR A 59 -6.00 18.44 23.35
C THR A 59 -5.22 19.72 23.04
N VAL A 60 -5.02 20.02 21.75
CA VAL A 60 -4.22 21.16 21.29
C VAL A 60 -4.91 21.84 20.13
N ILE A 61 -5.08 23.17 20.20
CA ILE A 61 -5.50 23.97 19.06
C ILE A 61 -4.29 24.18 18.14
N ASP A 62 -4.27 23.48 17.02
CA ASP A 62 -3.29 23.69 15.95
C ASP A 62 -3.81 24.80 15.01
N THR A 63 -3.38 26.02 15.26
CA THR A 63 -3.81 27.20 14.51
C THR A 63 -3.32 27.17 13.06
N SER A 64 -2.17 26.57 12.79
CA SER A 64 -1.59 26.47 11.45
C SER A 64 -2.38 25.55 10.53
N ASN A 65 -2.98 24.50 11.09
CA ASN A 65 -3.84 23.57 10.37
C ASN A 65 -5.34 23.76 10.66
N ARG A 66 -5.70 24.77 11.48
CA ARG A 66 -7.08 25.16 11.83
C ARG A 66 -7.88 23.98 12.41
N MET A 67 -7.26 23.18 13.29
CA MET A 67 -7.90 22.02 13.92
C MET A 67 -7.71 21.97 15.43
N CYS A 68 -8.69 21.40 16.13
CA CYS A 68 -8.49 20.81 17.43
C CYS A 68 -7.88 19.43 17.24
N ARG A 69 -6.64 19.24 17.69
CA ARG A 69 -5.97 17.93 17.67
C ARG A 69 -6.08 17.27 19.03
N VAL A 70 -6.67 16.09 19.07
CA VAL A 70 -6.79 15.24 20.24
C VAL A 70 -5.81 14.09 20.13
N THR A 71 -5.07 13.80 21.20
CA THR A 71 -4.28 12.57 21.36
C THR A 71 -4.93 11.72 22.43
N ALA A 72 -5.32 10.53 22.09
CA ALA A 72 -5.87 9.53 23.00
C ALA A 72 -5.03 8.27 22.98
N VAL A 73 -5.13 7.47 24.05
CA VAL A 73 -4.54 6.13 24.14
C VAL A 73 -5.63 5.14 24.51
N VAL A 74 -5.76 4.11 23.70
CA VAL A 74 -6.60 2.94 23.96
C VAL A 74 -5.73 1.82 24.51
N THR A 75 -6.26 1.06 25.47
CA THR A 75 -5.56 -0.07 26.09
C THR A 75 -6.47 -1.29 26.10
N HIS A 76 -5.89 -2.49 26.10
CA HIS A 76 -6.63 -3.76 26.12
C HIS A 76 -6.22 -4.58 27.38
N PRO A 77 -6.81 -4.29 28.56
CA PRO A 77 -6.49 -5.06 29.76
C PRO A 77 -6.77 -6.56 29.57
N PRO A 78 -5.91 -7.46 30.08
CA PRO A 78 -4.78 -7.19 30.98
C PRO A 78 -3.40 -7.02 30.30
N THR A 79 -3.31 -6.89 28.99
CA THR A 79 -2.05 -6.95 28.22
C THR A 79 -1.11 -5.77 28.47
N GLY A 80 -1.65 -4.61 28.88
CA GLY A 80 -0.86 -3.41 29.15
C GLY A 80 -0.36 -2.69 27.91
N ASP A 81 -0.88 -3.04 26.75
CA ASP A 81 -0.63 -2.38 25.47
C ASP A 81 -1.13 -0.93 25.45
N ARG A 82 -0.65 -0.15 24.51
CA ARG A 82 -0.99 1.26 24.36
C ARG A 82 -1.11 1.62 22.87
N VAL A 83 -2.33 1.73 22.38
CA VAL A 83 -2.61 2.19 21.01
C VAL A 83 -2.84 3.70 21.03
N LYS A 84 -1.91 4.46 20.49
CA LYS A 84 -2.03 5.92 20.40
C LYS A 84 -2.87 6.30 19.17
N VAL A 85 -3.85 7.15 19.41
CA VAL A 85 -4.80 7.64 18.41
C VAL A 85 -4.71 9.16 18.34
N TRP A 86 -4.61 9.69 17.13
CA TRP A 86 -4.64 11.14 16.87
C TRP A 86 -5.88 11.48 16.06
N ILE A 87 -6.66 12.43 16.57
CA ILE A 87 -7.87 12.92 15.89
C ILE A 87 -7.74 14.41 15.61
N GLY A 88 -7.99 14.79 14.36
CA GLY A 88 -8.04 16.16 13.90
C GLY A 88 -9.50 16.60 13.64
N LEU A 89 -9.97 17.61 14.37
CA LEU A 89 -11.32 18.14 14.25
C LEU A 89 -11.23 19.57 13.68
N PRO A 90 -11.74 19.86 12.47
CA PRO A 90 -11.76 21.21 11.92
C PRO A 90 -12.39 22.22 12.89
N LEU A 91 -11.75 23.35 13.17
CA LEU A 91 -12.34 24.42 13.99
C LEU A 91 -13.50 25.13 13.28
N THR A 92 -13.48 25.07 11.94
CA THR A 92 -14.51 25.65 11.07
C THR A 92 -14.72 24.75 9.86
N ASN A 93 -15.90 24.87 9.25
CA ASN A 93 -16.22 24.22 7.97
C ASN A 93 -16.14 22.68 7.98
N TRP A 94 -16.45 22.04 9.10
CA TRP A 94 -16.62 20.58 9.07
C TRP A 94 -17.70 20.19 8.06
N ASN A 95 -17.35 19.29 7.14
CA ASN A 95 -18.22 18.91 6.04
C ASN A 95 -19.23 17.79 6.39
N GLY A 96 -19.24 17.31 7.64
CA GLY A 96 -20.13 16.26 8.12
C GLY A 96 -19.61 14.84 7.89
N ARG A 97 -18.33 14.69 7.53
CA ARG A 97 -17.70 13.40 7.24
C ARG A 97 -16.50 13.14 8.14
N PHE A 98 -16.18 11.85 8.31
CA PHE A 98 -14.96 11.38 8.97
C PHE A 98 -14.05 10.70 7.95
N GLN A 99 -12.72 10.87 8.07
CA GLN A 99 -11.75 10.15 7.27
C GLN A 99 -10.67 9.51 8.14
N GLY A 100 -10.58 8.17 8.13
CA GLY A 100 -9.43 7.43 8.64
C GLY A 100 -8.28 7.43 7.63
N THR A 101 -7.05 7.46 8.12
CA THR A 101 -5.82 7.40 7.34
C THR A 101 -4.94 6.26 7.82
N GLY A 102 -4.16 5.66 6.91
CA GLY A 102 -3.29 4.54 7.22
C GLY A 102 -1.80 4.88 7.21
N GLY A 103 -0.99 3.85 7.42
CA GLY A 103 0.46 3.91 7.49
C GLY A 103 1.20 3.31 6.30
N GLY A 104 2.48 2.98 6.51
CA GLY A 104 3.38 2.39 5.51
C GLY A 104 4.45 1.50 6.12
N GLY A 105 4.80 0.39 5.47
CA GLY A 105 5.69 -0.61 6.05
C GLY A 105 5.12 -1.17 7.35
N PHE A 106 5.91 -1.15 8.41
CA PHE A 106 5.43 -1.51 9.75
C PHE A 106 4.77 -0.34 10.50
N LEU A 107 4.93 0.89 10.04
CA LEU A 107 4.32 2.06 10.68
C LEU A 107 2.80 2.02 10.55
N GLY A 108 2.07 2.13 11.65
CA GLY A 108 0.60 2.12 11.68
C GLY A 108 -0.03 3.34 11.03
N GLY A 109 0.55 4.51 11.25
CA GLY A 109 0.15 5.82 10.72
C GLY A 109 0.95 6.95 11.37
N HIS A 110 0.60 8.20 11.06
CA HIS A 110 1.32 9.35 11.55
C HIS A 110 0.39 10.57 11.74
N PRO A 111 0.54 11.40 12.80
CA PRO A 111 -0.36 12.54 13.04
C PRO A 111 -0.34 13.60 11.92
N ASN A 112 0.71 13.68 11.12
CA ASN A 112 0.75 14.60 9.98
C ASN A 112 -0.26 14.24 8.88
N SER A 113 -0.71 12.98 8.80
CA SER A 113 -1.71 12.56 7.81
C SER A 113 -3.10 13.17 8.04
N LEU A 114 -3.36 13.73 9.22
CA LEU A 114 -4.59 14.46 9.53
C LEU A 114 -4.74 15.75 8.72
N ARG A 115 -3.64 16.39 8.32
CA ARG A 115 -3.64 17.75 7.72
C ARG A 115 -4.41 17.83 6.41
N GLY A 116 -4.24 16.85 5.55
CA GLY A 116 -4.90 16.80 4.24
C GLY A 116 -6.43 16.75 4.37
N PRO A 117 -6.97 15.71 5.02
CA PRO A 117 -8.42 15.59 5.25
C PRO A 117 -9.03 16.77 5.99
N VAL A 118 -8.36 17.27 7.05
CA VAL A 118 -8.87 18.41 7.82
C VAL A 118 -9.00 19.67 6.96
N ARG A 119 -8.02 19.96 6.09
CA ARG A 119 -8.12 21.08 5.13
C ARG A 119 -9.30 20.95 4.17
N GLN A 120 -9.71 19.70 3.87
CA GLN A 120 -10.89 19.41 3.05
C GLN A 120 -12.20 19.39 3.87
N GLY A 121 -12.13 19.71 5.15
CA GLY A 121 -13.28 19.79 6.05
C GLY A 121 -13.69 18.45 6.68
N PHE A 122 -12.93 17.38 6.57
CA PHE A 122 -13.21 16.15 7.29
C PHE A 122 -12.75 16.25 8.74
N SER A 123 -13.45 15.63 9.68
CA SER A 123 -12.79 15.14 10.87
C SER A 123 -11.92 13.94 10.47
N ALA A 124 -10.73 13.81 11.06
CA ALA A 124 -9.76 12.84 10.58
C ALA A 124 -9.12 12.05 11.72
N GLY A 125 -8.76 10.79 11.44
CA GLY A 125 -8.08 9.91 12.39
C GLY A 125 -6.81 9.29 11.82
N ALA A 126 -5.81 9.11 12.70
CA ALA A 126 -4.59 8.35 12.48
C ALA A 126 -4.19 7.63 13.78
N THR A 127 -3.40 6.57 13.71
CA THR A 127 -2.96 5.80 14.88
C THR A 127 -1.56 5.26 14.68
N ASP A 128 -0.80 5.03 15.77
CA ASP A 128 0.47 4.31 15.73
C ASP A 128 0.29 2.78 15.66
N THR A 129 -0.94 2.29 15.86
CA THR A 129 -1.26 0.86 15.95
C THR A 129 -0.48 0.12 17.05
N GLY A 130 -0.26 0.80 18.19
CA GLY A 130 0.31 0.20 19.40
C GLY A 130 1.84 0.19 19.44
N HIS A 131 2.54 0.83 18.50
CA HIS A 131 4.00 0.92 18.54
C HIS A 131 4.53 2.18 17.87
N GLU A 132 5.71 2.63 18.28
CA GLU A 132 6.38 3.78 17.68
C GLU A 132 7.40 3.35 16.61
N GLY A 133 7.45 4.11 15.52
CA GLY A 133 8.41 3.89 14.44
C GLY A 133 7.98 2.86 13.40
N GLY A 134 8.86 2.64 12.43
CA GLY A 134 8.58 1.80 11.25
C GLY A 134 9.33 0.48 11.25
N SER A 135 9.78 -0.04 12.40
CA SER A 135 10.44 -1.34 12.53
C SER A 135 9.46 -2.43 12.97
N GLY A 136 9.62 -3.62 12.41
CA GLY A 136 8.86 -4.82 12.80
C GLY A 136 9.24 -5.43 14.15
N LYS A 137 10.21 -4.84 14.87
CA LYS A 137 10.71 -5.36 16.16
C LYS A 137 9.64 -5.45 17.27
N PHE A 138 8.56 -4.68 17.16
CA PHE A 138 7.43 -4.73 18.08
C PHE A 138 6.76 -6.12 18.16
N ALA A 139 6.97 -6.95 17.12
CA ALA A 139 6.45 -8.31 17.12
C ALA A 139 7.11 -9.23 18.17
N LEU A 140 8.18 -8.78 18.84
CA LEU A 140 8.81 -9.51 19.93
C LEU A 140 8.72 -8.71 21.23
N ASP A 141 8.36 -9.41 22.33
CA ASP A 141 8.43 -8.88 23.68
C ASP A 141 9.89 -8.71 24.17
N ALA A 142 10.07 -8.15 25.34
CA ALA A 142 11.39 -7.95 25.95
C ALA A 142 12.17 -9.26 26.19
N ASN A 143 11.51 -10.41 26.19
CA ASN A 143 12.10 -11.74 26.35
C ASN A 143 12.37 -12.42 25.00
N GLY A 144 12.13 -11.75 23.88
CA GLY A 144 12.30 -12.30 22.53
C GLY A 144 11.19 -13.27 22.10
N ARG A 145 10.04 -13.29 22.76
CA ARG A 145 8.87 -14.09 22.38
C ARG A 145 7.89 -13.24 21.57
N GLN A 146 7.03 -13.90 20.78
CA GLN A 146 6.00 -13.20 20.02
C GLN A 146 5.08 -12.38 20.92
N ASP A 147 5.00 -11.08 20.66
CA ASP A 147 4.02 -10.19 21.25
C ASP A 147 2.76 -10.17 20.38
N TRP A 148 1.87 -11.10 20.69
CA TRP A 148 0.63 -11.25 19.90
C TRP A 148 -0.31 -10.06 20.01
N GLN A 149 -0.32 -9.34 21.15
CA GLN A 149 -1.15 -8.14 21.28
C GLN A 149 -0.64 -7.05 20.33
N ALA A 150 0.66 -6.76 20.35
CA ALA A 150 1.25 -5.76 19.45
C ALA A 150 1.08 -6.14 17.96
N ILE A 151 1.18 -7.44 17.62
CA ILE A 151 0.91 -7.93 16.26
C ILE A 151 -0.55 -7.70 15.88
N ILE A 152 -1.51 -7.97 16.77
CA ILE A 152 -2.95 -7.80 16.54
C ILE A 152 -3.30 -6.31 16.42
N ASP A 153 -2.74 -5.46 17.27
CA ASP A 153 -2.93 -4.01 17.21
C ASP A 153 -2.48 -3.45 15.86
N ASN A 154 -1.30 -3.86 15.39
CA ASN A 154 -0.80 -3.47 14.09
C ASN A 154 -1.59 -4.09 12.92
N ALA A 155 -2.05 -5.32 13.06
CA ALA A 155 -2.74 -6.02 11.99
C ALA A 155 -4.12 -5.40 11.70
N TYR A 156 -4.91 -5.08 12.72
CA TYR A 156 -6.28 -4.61 12.53
C TYR A 156 -6.86 -3.79 13.68
N LEU A 157 -6.54 -4.11 14.96
CA LEU A 157 -7.28 -3.55 16.08
C LEU A 157 -7.04 -2.05 16.25
N GLY A 158 -5.81 -1.59 16.06
CA GLY A 158 -5.47 -0.18 16.22
C GLY A 158 -6.19 0.75 15.22
N ILE A 159 -6.51 0.30 14.00
CA ILE A 159 -7.30 1.10 13.04
C ILE A 159 -8.77 1.14 13.45
N HIS A 160 -9.33 0.03 13.90
CA HIS A 160 -10.69 -0.02 14.43
C HIS A 160 -10.85 0.92 15.62
N GLU A 161 -9.94 0.84 16.60
CA GLU A 161 -9.97 1.70 17.79
C GLU A 161 -9.85 3.20 17.41
N MET A 162 -8.98 3.53 16.50
CA MET A 162 -8.87 4.91 15.97
C MET A 162 -10.20 5.38 15.38
N THR A 163 -10.89 4.50 14.68
CA THR A 163 -12.18 4.82 14.04
C THR A 163 -13.28 5.03 15.07
N VAL A 164 -13.38 4.16 16.06
CA VAL A 164 -14.36 4.26 17.16
C VAL A 164 -14.14 5.55 17.95
N VAL A 165 -12.91 5.80 18.41
CA VAL A 165 -12.54 7.00 19.15
C VAL A 165 -12.75 8.27 18.31
N GLY A 166 -12.38 8.24 17.04
CA GLY A 166 -12.51 9.38 16.13
C GLY A 166 -13.96 9.79 15.89
N LYS A 167 -14.84 8.82 15.66
CA LYS A 167 -16.29 9.08 15.51
C LYS A 167 -16.91 9.62 16.81
N ALA A 168 -16.52 9.07 17.96
CA ALA A 168 -17.01 9.52 19.26
C ALA A 168 -16.59 10.97 19.57
N LEU A 169 -15.31 11.31 19.37
CA LEU A 169 -14.79 12.68 19.53
C LEU A 169 -15.43 13.65 18.54
N THR A 170 -15.65 13.24 17.29
CA THR A 170 -16.36 14.04 16.29
C THR A 170 -17.78 14.36 16.77
N LYS A 171 -18.51 13.34 17.26
CA LYS A 171 -19.87 13.53 17.80
C LYS A 171 -19.88 14.45 19.02
N ALA A 172 -18.93 14.29 19.95
CA ALA A 172 -18.84 15.13 21.13
C ALA A 172 -18.55 16.60 20.76
N PHE A 173 -17.64 16.84 19.82
CA PHE A 173 -17.21 18.18 19.44
C PHE A 173 -18.26 18.96 18.65
N TYR A 174 -19.01 18.32 17.75
CA TYR A 174 -20.02 19.00 16.91
C TYR A 174 -21.48 18.75 17.34
N GLY A 175 -21.72 17.91 18.35
CA GLY A 175 -23.07 17.48 18.73
C GLY A 175 -23.79 16.61 17.68
N LYS A 176 -23.08 16.23 16.61
CA LYS A 176 -23.54 15.38 15.51
C LYS A 176 -22.48 14.33 15.15
N ALA A 177 -22.91 13.08 14.95
CA ALA A 177 -22.06 12.06 14.39
C ALA A 177 -21.73 12.35 12.91
N PRO A 178 -20.58 11.90 12.38
CA PRO A 178 -20.34 11.93 10.94
C PRO A 178 -21.44 11.14 10.22
N ARG A 179 -21.96 11.68 9.14
CA ARG A 179 -22.98 11.03 8.32
C ARG A 179 -22.40 9.93 7.46
N TYR A 180 -21.19 10.16 6.98
CA TYR A 180 -20.41 9.17 6.23
C TYR A 180 -18.98 9.12 6.75
N SER A 181 -18.40 7.94 6.66
CA SER A 181 -17.02 7.67 7.06
C SER A 181 -16.26 7.04 5.92
N TYR A 182 -15.07 7.56 5.66
CA TYR A 182 -14.19 7.10 4.58
C TYR A 182 -12.85 6.66 5.13
N PHE A 183 -12.24 5.64 4.53
CA PHE A 183 -10.84 5.30 4.76
C PHE A 183 -10.04 5.51 3.48
N VAL A 184 -8.87 6.15 3.60
CA VAL A 184 -7.98 6.38 2.46
C VAL A 184 -6.57 5.99 2.86
N GLY A 185 -6.01 4.99 2.19
CA GLY A 185 -4.66 4.53 2.47
C GLY A 185 -4.00 3.85 1.28
N GLY A 186 -2.67 3.87 1.27
CA GLY A 186 -1.83 3.15 0.30
C GLY A 186 -0.86 2.21 1.00
N SER A 187 -0.35 1.20 0.30
CA SER A 187 0.59 0.24 0.89
C SER A 187 -0.02 -0.48 2.11
N THR A 188 0.64 -0.41 3.26
CA THR A 188 0.07 -0.87 4.54
C THR A 188 -1.28 -0.19 4.81
N GLY A 189 -1.43 1.10 4.50
CA GLY A 189 -2.72 1.80 4.63
C GLY A 189 -3.80 1.21 3.71
N GLY A 190 -3.44 0.76 2.52
CA GLY A 190 -4.35 0.04 1.63
C GLY A 190 -4.78 -1.31 2.21
N ARG A 191 -3.84 -2.05 2.84
CA ARG A 191 -4.14 -3.26 3.62
C ARG A 191 -5.10 -2.96 4.77
N GLN A 192 -4.79 -1.93 5.57
CA GLN A 192 -5.62 -1.52 6.70
C GLN A 192 -7.06 -1.23 6.26
N GLY A 193 -7.26 -0.47 5.18
CA GLY A 193 -8.61 -0.22 4.66
C GLY A 193 -9.36 -1.48 4.23
N LEU A 194 -8.70 -2.44 3.57
CA LEU A 194 -9.34 -3.71 3.22
C LEU A 194 -9.59 -4.60 4.44
N MET A 195 -8.75 -4.51 5.48
CA MET A 195 -8.99 -5.22 6.74
C MET A 195 -10.26 -4.69 7.44
N GLU A 196 -10.50 -3.37 7.39
CA GLU A 196 -11.75 -2.78 7.88
C GLU A 196 -12.98 -3.35 7.14
N ALA A 197 -12.92 -3.44 5.82
CA ALA A 197 -14.01 -4.03 5.04
C ALA A 197 -14.27 -5.51 5.43
N GLN A 198 -13.23 -6.26 5.77
CA GLN A 198 -13.32 -7.68 6.11
C GLN A 198 -13.78 -7.92 7.55
N ARG A 199 -13.22 -7.20 8.53
CA ARG A 199 -13.44 -7.45 9.96
C ARG A 199 -14.42 -6.49 10.62
N PHE A 200 -14.38 -5.23 10.25
CA PHE A 200 -15.17 -4.15 10.86
C PHE A 200 -16.02 -3.42 9.81
N PRO A 201 -16.90 -4.15 9.11
CA PRO A 201 -17.65 -3.63 7.97
C PRO A 201 -18.50 -2.41 8.29
N ASP A 202 -18.78 -2.14 9.57
CA ASP A 202 -19.59 -1.00 10.02
C ASP A 202 -18.79 0.29 10.21
N ASP A 203 -17.46 0.24 10.07
CA ASP A 203 -16.62 1.39 10.35
C ASP A 203 -16.59 2.41 9.21
N TYR A 204 -16.64 1.98 7.96
CA TYR A 204 -16.52 2.88 6.80
C TYR A 204 -17.56 2.61 5.73
N ASP A 205 -18.12 3.68 5.17
CA ASP A 205 -19.05 3.64 4.04
C ASP A 205 -18.29 3.53 2.71
N GLY A 206 -17.08 4.06 2.67
CA GLY A 206 -16.22 4.01 1.50
C GLY A 206 -14.75 3.84 1.83
N ILE A 207 -14.05 3.03 1.03
CA ILE A 207 -12.63 2.73 1.20
C ILE A 207 -11.89 2.94 -0.12
N VAL A 208 -10.83 3.77 -0.08
CA VAL A 208 -9.80 3.81 -1.12
C VAL A 208 -8.59 3.02 -0.65
N SER A 209 -8.23 1.99 -1.38
CA SER A 209 -7.11 1.10 -1.11
C SER A 209 -6.12 1.15 -2.27
N ALA A 210 -5.03 1.88 -2.11
CA ALA A 210 -3.99 2.05 -3.12
C ALA A 210 -2.87 1.02 -2.90
N CYS A 211 -2.39 0.38 -3.98
CA CYS A 211 -1.29 -0.60 -3.94
C CYS A 211 -1.26 -1.41 -2.62
N PRO A 212 -2.37 -2.09 -2.25
CA PRO A 212 -2.55 -2.63 -0.92
C PRO A 212 -1.55 -3.75 -0.61
N ALA A 213 -0.94 -3.68 0.58
CA ALA A 213 -0.04 -4.69 1.11
C ALA A 213 -0.81 -5.91 1.66
N ILE A 214 -1.77 -6.42 0.89
CA ILE A 214 -2.58 -7.62 1.22
C ILE A 214 -1.84 -8.91 0.87
N ASN A 215 -2.35 -10.04 1.36
CA ASN A 215 -1.61 -11.30 1.36
C ASN A 215 -0.23 -11.12 2.04
N TRP A 216 -0.18 -10.31 3.10
CA TRP A 216 1.05 -9.90 3.78
C TRP A 216 1.97 -11.09 4.09
N GLN A 217 1.41 -12.14 4.67
CA GLN A 217 2.13 -13.36 5.05
C GLN A 217 2.79 -14.08 3.86
N ARG A 218 2.33 -13.81 2.63
CA ARG A 218 2.86 -14.40 1.41
C ARG A 218 3.89 -13.50 0.74
N PHE A 219 3.50 -12.24 0.41
CA PHE A 219 4.35 -11.41 -0.42
C PHE A 219 5.57 -10.88 0.34
N VAL A 220 5.43 -10.50 1.63
CA VAL A 220 6.57 -10.01 2.40
C VAL A 220 7.61 -11.11 2.61
N ALA A 221 7.15 -12.33 2.89
CA ALA A 221 8.06 -13.48 2.95
C ALA A 221 8.70 -13.74 1.58
N ALA A 222 7.92 -13.69 0.49
CA ALA A 222 8.39 -13.91 -0.87
C ALA A 222 9.39 -12.85 -1.36
N SER A 223 9.36 -11.63 -0.84
CA SER A 223 10.28 -10.57 -1.28
C SER A 223 11.75 -10.80 -0.89
N LEU A 224 12.05 -11.78 -0.04
CA LEU A 224 13.42 -12.25 0.20
C LEU A 224 13.91 -13.26 -0.86
N TRP A 225 13.04 -13.81 -1.69
CA TRP A 225 13.36 -14.83 -2.69
C TRP A 225 14.54 -14.50 -3.60
N PRO A 226 14.66 -13.29 -4.19
CA PRO A 226 15.81 -12.96 -5.04
C PRO A 226 17.15 -13.09 -4.32
N GLN A 227 17.20 -12.77 -3.04
CA GLN A 227 18.43 -12.93 -2.23
C GLN A 227 18.79 -14.41 -2.06
N VAL A 228 17.79 -15.27 -1.82
CA VAL A 228 18.00 -16.72 -1.70
C VAL A 228 18.49 -17.30 -3.04
N VAL A 229 17.96 -16.84 -4.16
CA VAL A 229 18.43 -17.23 -5.50
C VAL A 229 19.89 -16.82 -5.70
N MET A 230 20.26 -15.59 -5.39
CA MET A 230 21.63 -15.10 -5.52
C MET A 230 22.61 -15.83 -4.59
N LEU A 231 22.22 -16.14 -3.37
CA LEU A 231 23.01 -16.96 -2.45
C LEU A 231 23.26 -18.37 -3.01
N SER A 232 22.21 -19.04 -3.46
CA SER A 232 22.31 -20.44 -3.92
C SER A 232 23.11 -20.60 -5.21
N THR A 233 23.09 -19.57 -6.07
CA THR A 233 23.84 -19.54 -7.33
C THR A 233 25.22 -18.89 -7.18
N THR A 234 25.53 -18.30 -6.01
CA THR A 234 26.72 -17.46 -5.77
C THR A 234 26.89 -16.33 -6.81
N ASN A 235 25.78 -15.91 -7.44
CA ASN A 235 25.76 -14.89 -8.48
C ASN A 235 24.96 -13.66 -8.03
N PHE A 236 25.65 -12.63 -7.61
CA PHE A 236 25.05 -11.37 -7.16
C PHE A 236 25.01 -10.37 -8.32
N VAL A 237 23.80 -10.04 -8.77
CA VAL A 237 23.57 -9.19 -9.95
C VAL A 237 23.70 -7.72 -9.58
N SER A 238 24.50 -6.97 -10.33
CA SER A 238 24.66 -5.52 -10.10
C SER A 238 23.40 -4.74 -10.47
N LYS A 239 23.20 -3.56 -9.82
CA LYS A 239 22.09 -2.67 -10.19
C LYS A 239 22.08 -2.33 -11.68
N ALA A 240 23.24 -2.08 -12.27
CA ALA A 240 23.35 -1.77 -13.69
C ALA A 240 22.79 -2.89 -14.59
N LYS A 241 23.03 -4.16 -14.24
CA LYS A 241 22.48 -5.31 -14.98
C LYS A 241 20.97 -5.47 -14.77
N LEU A 242 20.46 -5.22 -13.55
CA LEU A 242 19.01 -5.21 -13.28
C LEU A 242 18.33 -4.12 -14.10
N ASP A 243 18.88 -2.89 -14.08
CA ASP A 243 18.36 -1.76 -14.85
C ASP A 243 18.37 -2.03 -16.36
N ALA A 244 19.46 -2.63 -16.87
CA ALA A 244 19.57 -2.99 -18.30
C ALA A 244 18.49 -4.00 -18.72
N ALA A 245 18.21 -5.00 -17.88
CA ALA A 245 17.15 -5.98 -18.15
C ALA A 245 15.75 -5.36 -18.09
N THR A 246 15.49 -4.47 -17.11
CA THR A 246 14.22 -3.72 -17.02
C THR A 246 14.03 -2.85 -18.25
N ALA A 247 15.06 -2.09 -18.66
CA ALA A 247 15.00 -1.23 -19.85
C ALA A 247 14.77 -2.03 -21.14
N ALA A 248 15.43 -3.18 -21.28
CA ALA A 248 15.27 -4.05 -22.44
C ALA A 248 13.86 -4.68 -22.51
N ALA A 249 13.29 -5.08 -21.36
CA ALA A 249 11.91 -5.57 -21.30
C ALA A 249 10.90 -4.48 -21.70
N ILE A 250 11.09 -3.25 -21.20
CA ILE A 250 10.26 -2.10 -21.59
C ILE A 250 10.39 -1.86 -23.11
N ALA A 251 11.60 -1.77 -23.63
CA ALA A 251 11.82 -1.53 -25.07
C ALA A 251 11.19 -2.60 -25.97
N ALA A 252 11.15 -3.86 -25.50
CA ALA A 252 10.56 -4.98 -26.24
C ALA A 252 9.02 -4.98 -26.21
N CYS A 253 8.40 -4.54 -25.12
CA CYS A 253 6.95 -4.69 -24.90
C CYS A 253 6.16 -3.37 -24.89
N ASP A 254 6.82 -2.20 -24.96
CA ASP A 254 6.20 -0.87 -24.94
C ASP A 254 5.18 -0.65 -26.07
N ASN A 255 5.37 -1.29 -27.22
CA ASN A 255 4.47 -1.10 -28.37
C ASN A 255 3.38 -2.17 -28.51
N ASP A 256 3.20 -3.05 -27.53
CA ASP A 256 2.20 -4.14 -27.60
C ASP A 256 0.75 -3.65 -27.60
N ASP A 257 0.51 -2.43 -27.09
CA ASP A 257 -0.78 -1.75 -27.09
C ASP A 257 -0.95 -0.74 -28.25
N ALA A 258 0.04 -0.64 -29.15
CA ALA A 258 0.17 0.34 -30.26
C ALA A 258 0.44 1.79 -29.77
N VAL A 259 0.99 1.95 -28.58
CA VAL A 259 1.49 3.23 -28.05
C VAL A 259 2.95 3.04 -27.63
N LYS A 260 3.84 3.92 -28.07
CA LYS A 260 5.24 3.89 -27.69
C LYS A 260 5.52 5.06 -26.75
N ASP A 261 5.43 4.82 -25.45
CA ASP A 261 5.50 5.87 -24.45
C ASP A 261 6.37 5.54 -23.23
N GLY A 262 7.14 4.45 -23.29
CA GLY A 262 8.03 3.98 -22.24
C GLY A 262 7.32 3.18 -21.16
N VAL A 263 6.12 2.68 -21.44
CA VAL A 263 5.28 1.94 -20.50
C VAL A 263 4.92 0.56 -21.05
N ILE A 264 4.96 -0.46 -20.21
CA ILE A 264 4.35 -1.76 -20.51
C ILE A 264 2.92 -1.72 -19.96
N ASP A 265 1.93 -1.66 -20.86
CA ASP A 265 0.51 -1.57 -20.45
C ASP A 265 -0.01 -2.86 -19.79
N ASP A 266 0.44 -4.02 -20.28
CA ASP A 266 0.11 -5.33 -19.69
C ASP A 266 1.39 -6.18 -19.49
N PRO A 267 2.08 -6.04 -18.34
CA PRO A 267 3.33 -6.75 -18.09
C PRO A 267 3.18 -8.27 -18.02
N PHE A 268 1.96 -8.78 -17.84
CA PHE A 268 1.68 -10.22 -17.81
C PHE A 268 1.69 -10.85 -19.22
N ARG A 269 1.59 -10.03 -20.26
CA ARG A 269 1.69 -10.46 -21.66
C ARG A 269 3.07 -10.26 -22.26
N CYS A 270 3.93 -9.50 -21.59
CA CYS A 270 5.30 -9.30 -22.00
C CYS A 270 6.10 -10.61 -21.83
N VAL A 271 6.54 -11.21 -22.92
CA VAL A 271 7.26 -12.51 -22.95
C VAL A 271 8.77 -12.38 -23.13
N TRP A 272 9.30 -11.15 -23.11
CA TRP A 272 10.73 -10.92 -23.30
C TRP A 272 11.57 -11.68 -22.24
N ASP A 273 12.66 -12.32 -22.68
CA ASP A 273 13.56 -13.14 -21.85
C ASP A 273 14.92 -12.43 -21.69
N PRO A 274 15.45 -12.29 -20.45
CA PRO A 274 16.74 -11.64 -20.18
C PRO A 274 17.94 -12.37 -20.81
N LYS A 275 17.77 -13.61 -21.26
CA LYS A 275 18.77 -14.33 -22.06
C LYS A 275 19.21 -13.57 -23.29
N ALA A 276 18.36 -12.71 -23.84
CA ALA A 276 18.69 -11.85 -24.99
C ALA A 276 19.84 -10.86 -24.73
N LEU A 277 20.18 -10.61 -23.46
CA LEU A 277 21.31 -9.74 -23.07
C LEU A 277 22.63 -10.50 -22.87
N VAL A 278 22.62 -11.83 -22.88
CA VAL A 278 23.84 -12.62 -22.60
C VAL A 278 24.93 -12.27 -23.64
N GLY A 279 26.13 -11.99 -23.12
CA GLY A 279 27.27 -11.55 -23.93
C GLY A 279 27.34 -10.04 -24.16
N THR A 280 26.30 -9.25 -23.83
CA THR A 280 26.36 -7.79 -23.97
C THR A 280 27.16 -7.15 -22.82
N LYS A 281 27.76 -5.99 -23.10
CA LYS A 281 28.45 -5.18 -22.09
C LYS A 281 27.44 -4.31 -21.35
N VAL A 282 27.56 -4.29 -20.01
CA VAL A 282 26.79 -3.41 -19.12
C VAL A 282 27.80 -2.70 -18.20
N GLY A 283 28.15 -1.47 -18.54
CA GLY A 283 29.33 -0.82 -17.96
C GLY A 283 30.62 -1.60 -18.31
N ASP A 284 31.45 -1.83 -17.31
CA ASP A 284 32.70 -2.60 -17.48
C ASP A 284 32.49 -4.13 -17.40
N ASP A 285 31.28 -4.59 -17.11
CA ASP A 285 30.98 -6.02 -16.91
C ASP A 285 30.23 -6.61 -18.13
N THR A 286 30.19 -7.94 -18.20
CA THR A 286 29.44 -8.67 -19.23
C THR A 286 28.21 -9.32 -18.61
N PHE A 287 27.07 -9.20 -19.26
CA PHE A 287 25.84 -9.85 -18.84
C PHE A 287 25.94 -11.37 -19.12
N THR A 288 25.72 -12.20 -18.09
CA THR A 288 25.94 -13.65 -18.14
C THR A 288 24.62 -14.45 -18.15
N GLU A 289 24.68 -15.74 -18.47
CA GLU A 289 23.56 -16.68 -18.30
C GLU A 289 23.10 -16.77 -16.83
N ALA A 290 24.05 -16.67 -15.89
CA ALA A 290 23.72 -16.66 -14.45
C ALA A 290 22.91 -15.41 -14.07
N ASP A 291 23.25 -14.23 -14.62
CA ASP A 291 22.50 -13.00 -14.42
C ASP A 291 21.06 -13.13 -14.98
N ALA A 292 20.94 -13.66 -16.21
CA ALA A 292 19.64 -13.93 -16.84
C ALA A 292 18.78 -14.87 -15.97
N ASN A 293 19.38 -15.92 -15.41
CA ASN A 293 18.66 -16.86 -14.55
C ASN A 293 18.14 -16.22 -13.26
N VAL A 294 18.96 -15.40 -12.59
CA VAL A 294 18.52 -14.66 -11.39
C VAL A 294 17.35 -13.75 -11.73
N ILE A 295 17.46 -12.94 -12.80
CA ILE A 295 16.41 -11.98 -13.22
C ILE A 295 15.12 -12.71 -13.58
N ARG A 296 15.20 -13.84 -14.30
CA ARG A 296 14.02 -14.65 -14.60
C ARG A 296 13.31 -15.10 -13.33
N LYS A 297 14.05 -15.57 -12.33
CA LYS A 297 13.49 -16.01 -11.04
C LYS A 297 12.90 -14.85 -10.21
N VAL A 298 13.40 -13.63 -10.36
CA VAL A 298 12.78 -12.44 -9.76
C VAL A 298 11.38 -12.20 -10.36
N TRP A 299 11.23 -12.30 -11.66
CA TRP A 299 9.96 -12.12 -12.35
C TRP A 299 8.98 -13.29 -12.17
N GLU A 300 9.49 -14.52 -12.08
CA GLU A 300 8.65 -15.72 -11.87
C GLU A 300 8.13 -15.83 -10.43
N GLY A 301 8.86 -15.26 -9.47
CA GLY A 301 8.58 -15.42 -8.04
C GLY A 301 9.01 -16.78 -7.49
N PRO A 302 8.84 -16.98 -6.16
CA PRO A 302 9.25 -18.20 -5.49
C PRO A 302 8.40 -19.40 -5.90
N ARG A 303 9.10 -20.54 -5.99
CA ARG A 303 8.53 -21.87 -6.20
C ARG A 303 9.11 -22.83 -5.19
N THR A 304 8.35 -23.87 -4.85
CA THR A 304 8.83 -24.99 -4.05
C THR A 304 9.97 -25.72 -4.78
N GLN A 305 10.70 -26.59 -4.08
CA GLN A 305 11.78 -27.40 -4.69
C GLN A 305 11.29 -28.29 -5.83
N ASP A 306 10.03 -28.75 -5.77
CA ASP A 306 9.36 -29.54 -6.83
C ASP A 306 8.67 -28.66 -7.89
N GLY A 307 8.90 -27.32 -7.88
CA GLY A 307 8.46 -26.39 -8.91
C GLY A 307 7.05 -25.81 -8.74
N ARG A 308 6.30 -26.15 -7.68
CA ARG A 308 4.96 -25.60 -7.43
C ARG A 308 5.04 -24.11 -7.12
N PHE A 309 4.05 -23.38 -7.59
CA PHE A 309 3.88 -21.95 -7.32
C PHE A 309 3.71 -21.66 -5.82
N MET A 310 4.45 -20.70 -5.30
CA MET A 310 4.31 -20.20 -3.94
C MET A 310 3.71 -18.78 -3.92
N TRP A 311 4.32 -17.85 -4.68
CA TRP A 311 3.83 -16.47 -4.80
C TRP A 311 4.33 -15.80 -6.09
N HIS A 312 3.73 -14.67 -6.41
CA HIS A 312 4.07 -13.85 -7.57
C HIS A 312 5.43 -13.17 -7.40
N GLY A 313 6.17 -13.04 -8.50
CA GLY A 313 7.34 -12.18 -8.62
C GLY A 313 6.96 -10.76 -9.04
N LEU A 314 7.97 -9.92 -9.26
CA LEU A 314 7.77 -8.57 -9.77
C LEU A 314 7.35 -8.61 -11.24
N GLU A 315 6.50 -7.67 -11.64
CA GLU A 315 6.11 -7.51 -13.03
C GLU A 315 7.27 -6.94 -13.88
N ARG A 316 7.35 -7.34 -15.16
CA ARG A 316 8.30 -6.73 -16.11
C ARG A 316 8.01 -5.23 -16.23
N GLY A 317 9.08 -4.42 -16.17
CA GLY A 317 8.99 -2.96 -16.11
C GLY A 317 9.08 -2.38 -14.69
N ALA A 318 8.95 -3.19 -13.64
CA ALA A 318 9.23 -2.77 -12.25
C ALA A 318 10.74 -2.76 -11.97
N ASP A 319 11.19 -1.84 -11.10
CA ASP A 319 12.56 -1.84 -10.59
C ASP A 319 12.79 -3.07 -9.69
N MET A 320 13.73 -3.93 -10.06
CA MET A 320 14.04 -5.14 -9.30
C MET A 320 14.95 -4.88 -8.08
N PHE A 321 15.58 -3.70 -8.00
CA PHE A 321 16.63 -3.45 -7.00
C PHE A 321 16.16 -3.51 -5.54
N PRO A 322 14.93 -3.14 -5.17
CA PRO A 322 14.46 -3.34 -3.80
C PRO A 322 14.54 -4.81 -3.35
N TYR A 323 14.18 -5.77 -4.20
CA TYR A 323 14.19 -7.20 -3.88
C TYR A 323 15.55 -7.87 -4.15
N ALA A 324 16.16 -7.54 -5.30
CA ALA A 324 17.44 -8.11 -5.76
C ALA A 324 18.62 -7.18 -5.47
N GLY A 325 18.53 -6.33 -4.45
CA GLY A 325 19.56 -5.36 -4.09
C GLY A 325 20.90 -6.01 -3.77
N THR A 326 21.97 -5.33 -4.19
CA THR A 326 23.36 -5.75 -3.90
C THR A 326 24.19 -4.56 -3.41
N THR A 327 25.29 -4.83 -2.73
CA THR A 327 26.21 -3.83 -2.17
C THR A 327 27.62 -4.37 -2.08
N GLY A 328 28.61 -3.48 -1.98
CA GLY A 328 30.03 -3.82 -1.75
C GLY A 328 30.80 -4.22 -3.00
N SER A 329 32.10 -4.50 -2.81
CA SER A 329 33.02 -5.07 -3.81
C SER A 329 33.95 -6.05 -3.09
N PRO A 330 33.84 -7.36 -3.33
CA PRO A 330 32.88 -8.02 -4.22
C PRO A 330 31.40 -7.82 -3.80
N LEU A 331 30.48 -7.96 -4.76
CA LEU A 331 29.05 -7.80 -4.50
C LEU A 331 28.52 -8.82 -3.49
N LYS A 332 27.66 -8.35 -2.61
CA LYS A 332 26.90 -9.15 -1.63
C LYS A 332 25.44 -8.77 -1.69
N GLY A 333 24.55 -9.65 -1.29
CA GLY A 333 23.12 -9.36 -1.20
C GLY A 333 22.82 -8.24 -0.20
N LYS A 334 21.79 -7.45 -0.53
CA LYS A 334 21.21 -6.42 0.31
C LYS A 334 19.69 -6.60 0.32
N PRO A 335 19.15 -7.35 1.29
CA PRO A 335 17.72 -7.62 1.38
C PRO A 335 16.88 -6.35 1.51
N PHE A 336 15.66 -6.40 1.02
CA PHE A 336 14.63 -5.41 1.31
C PHE A 336 14.36 -5.36 2.82
N SER A 337 14.45 -4.18 3.43
CA SER A 337 14.45 -4.03 4.89
C SER A 337 13.17 -4.56 5.54
N ILE A 338 12.00 -4.30 4.95
CA ILE A 338 10.71 -4.78 5.47
C ILE A 338 10.66 -6.32 5.44
N ALA A 339 11.14 -6.94 4.36
CA ALA A 339 11.24 -8.39 4.29
C ALA A 339 12.20 -8.93 5.35
N LEU A 340 13.40 -8.36 5.44
CA LEU A 340 14.40 -8.80 6.42
C LEU A 340 13.86 -8.72 7.85
N GLU A 341 13.23 -7.60 8.24
CA GLU A 341 12.65 -7.46 9.57
C GLU A 341 11.49 -8.43 9.81
N TYR A 342 10.67 -8.72 8.81
CA TYR A 342 9.65 -9.75 8.92
C TYR A 342 10.26 -11.13 9.18
N TRP A 343 11.34 -11.48 8.48
CA TRP A 343 12.04 -12.74 8.69
C TRP A 343 12.70 -12.80 10.07
N LEU A 344 13.33 -11.71 10.52
CA LEU A 344 13.96 -11.63 11.85
C LEU A 344 12.94 -11.79 12.99
N TYR A 345 11.90 -10.93 12.98
CA TYR A 345 11.05 -10.76 14.16
C TYR A 345 9.80 -11.64 14.15
N TYR A 346 9.29 -12.00 12.96
CA TYR A 346 8.10 -12.86 12.87
C TYR A 346 8.45 -14.33 12.64
N LEU A 347 9.37 -14.64 11.74
CA LEU A 347 9.61 -16.01 11.32
C LEU A 347 10.72 -16.69 12.11
N ALA A 348 11.91 -16.10 12.15
CA ALA A 348 13.04 -16.62 12.94
C ALA A 348 12.86 -16.35 14.44
N GLN A 349 12.19 -15.27 14.81
CA GLN A 349 12.03 -14.80 16.20
C GLN A 349 13.38 -14.56 16.89
N ASP A 350 14.34 -14.10 16.09
CA ASP A 350 15.71 -13.82 16.52
C ASP A 350 16.26 -12.60 15.78
N ALA A 351 16.49 -11.50 16.49
CA ALA A 351 17.05 -10.26 15.95
C ALA A 351 18.49 -10.42 15.40
N LYS A 352 19.15 -11.53 15.71
CA LYS A 352 20.52 -11.84 15.25
C LYS A 352 20.57 -12.90 14.17
N TRP A 353 19.40 -13.39 13.72
CA TRP A 353 19.34 -14.41 12.67
C TRP A 353 20.06 -13.95 11.41
N ASP A 354 20.92 -14.84 10.88
CA ASP A 354 21.70 -14.56 9.68
C ASP A 354 20.98 -15.09 8.43
N TRP A 355 20.34 -14.19 7.69
CA TRP A 355 19.63 -14.51 6.46
C TRP A 355 20.55 -15.10 5.37
N SER A 356 21.88 -14.83 5.42
CA SER A 356 22.84 -15.33 4.42
C SER A 356 23.05 -16.84 4.51
N THR A 357 22.57 -17.48 5.56
CA THR A 357 22.59 -18.95 5.72
C THR A 357 21.35 -19.63 5.11
N LEU A 358 20.40 -18.86 4.58
CA LEU A 358 19.13 -19.38 4.10
C LEU A 358 19.29 -20.20 2.81
N THR A 359 18.77 -21.42 2.83
CA THR A 359 18.68 -22.31 1.68
C THR A 359 17.28 -22.30 1.07
N TYR A 360 17.10 -22.88 -0.13
CA TYR A 360 15.76 -23.05 -0.71
C TYR A 360 14.81 -23.83 0.21
N ALA A 361 15.28 -24.90 0.85
CA ALA A 361 14.46 -25.67 1.80
C ALA A 361 14.07 -24.86 3.03
N GLY A 362 15.02 -24.11 3.60
CA GLY A 362 14.76 -23.22 4.73
C GLY A 362 13.80 -22.10 4.36
N PHE A 363 13.93 -21.55 3.16
CA PHE A 363 12.98 -20.56 2.64
C PHE A 363 11.56 -21.13 2.56
N GLU A 364 11.39 -22.29 1.92
CA GLU A 364 10.08 -22.94 1.78
C GLU A 364 9.45 -23.24 3.16
N GLN A 365 10.23 -23.76 4.10
CA GLN A 365 9.78 -24.06 5.46
C GLN A 365 9.27 -22.82 6.18
N LEU A 366 10.05 -21.73 6.20
CA LEU A 366 9.68 -20.51 6.91
C LEU A 366 8.57 -19.73 6.19
N TRP A 367 8.51 -19.78 4.85
CA TRP A 367 7.38 -19.23 4.11
C TRP A 367 6.07 -19.96 4.43
N ASN A 368 6.08 -21.30 4.53
CA ASN A 368 4.90 -22.07 4.96
C ASN A 368 4.49 -21.69 6.39
N LYS A 369 5.47 -21.59 7.32
CA LYS A 369 5.22 -21.08 8.69
C LYS A 369 4.55 -19.70 8.65
N SER A 370 5.01 -18.79 7.77
CA SER A 370 4.41 -17.48 7.59
C SER A 370 2.93 -17.56 7.24
N VAL A 371 2.59 -18.39 6.26
CA VAL A 371 1.20 -18.56 5.79
C VAL A 371 0.31 -19.16 6.88
N GLU A 372 0.78 -20.20 7.56
CA GLU A 372 0.03 -20.91 8.59
C GLU A 372 -0.19 -20.05 9.84
N GLN A 373 0.86 -19.38 10.32
CA GLN A 373 0.85 -18.68 11.60
C GLN A 373 0.20 -17.30 11.53
N TYR A 374 0.43 -16.56 10.43
CA TYR A 374 0.04 -15.15 10.34
C TYR A 374 -1.09 -14.89 9.34
N GLY A 375 -1.47 -15.85 8.52
CA GLY A 375 -2.49 -15.67 7.49
C GLY A 375 -3.81 -15.16 8.03
N ALA A 376 -4.33 -15.77 9.10
CA ALA A 376 -5.59 -15.36 9.72
C ALA A 376 -5.51 -14.02 10.47
N VAL A 377 -4.31 -13.53 10.79
CA VAL A 377 -4.13 -12.30 11.59
C VAL A 377 -3.87 -11.09 10.70
N ILE A 378 -2.83 -11.15 9.86
CA ILE A 378 -2.38 -9.99 9.07
C ILE A 378 -2.60 -10.16 7.55
N GLY A 379 -3.03 -11.33 7.11
CA GLY A 379 -3.16 -11.66 5.68
C GLY A 379 -3.99 -10.67 4.88
N THR A 380 -5.11 -10.24 5.43
CA THR A 380 -6.03 -9.29 4.77
C THR A 380 -6.43 -9.78 3.37
N ASP A 381 -6.68 -11.06 3.25
CA ASP A 381 -6.95 -11.71 1.97
C ASP A 381 -8.23 -12.55 1.97
N ASP A 382 -9.13 -12.30 2.93
CA ASP A 382 -10.46 -12.88 2.95
C ASP A 382 -11.32 -12.29 1.81
N PRO A 383 -11.77 -13.10 0.85
CA PRO A 383 -12.59 -12.64 -0.26
C PRO A 383 -14.06 -12.41 0.11
N ASP A 384 -14.49 -12.78 1.32
CA ASP A 384 -15.88 -12.61 1.75
C ASP A 384 -16.14 -11.19 2.27
N LEU A 385 -16.64 -10.35 1.40
CA LEU A 385 -17.07 -8.99 1.73
C LEU A 385 -18.59 -8.86 1.86
N THR A 386 -19.29 -9.95 2.17
CA THR A 386 -20.77 -9.99 2.22
C THR A 386 -21.32 -8.94 3.18
N ARG A 387 -20.84 -8.87 4.41
CA ARG A 387 -21.30 -7.89 5.41
C ARG A 387 -21.05 -6.44 4.96
N PHE A 388 -19.88 -6.16 4.41
CA PHE A 388 -19.53 -4.82 3.91
C PHE A 388 -20.42 -4.41 2.72
N ARG A 389 -20.63 -5.31 1.76
CA ARG A 389 -21.55 -5.09 0.63
C ARG A 389 -22.98 -4.83 1.10
N ASP A 390 -23.50 -5.67 2.00
CA ASP A 390 -24.92 -5.67 2.39
C ASP A 390 -25.32 -4.42 3.16
N ARG A 391 -24.38 -3.81 3.90
CA ARG A 391 -24.60 -2.49 4.50
C ARG A 391 -24.44 -1.31 3.53
N GLY A 392 -24.11 -1.56 2.27
CA GLY A 392 -23.96 -0.53 1.24
C GLY A 392 -22.55 -0.02 1.02
N GLY A 393 -21.53 -0.58 1.69
CA GLY A 393 -20.13 -0.18 1.58
C GLY A 393 -19.58 -0.21 0.15
N LYS A 394 -18.64 0.67 -0.15
CA LYS A 394 -17.97 0.77 -1.46
C LYS A 394 -16.47 0.75 -1.30
N VAL A 395 -15.76 0.03 -2.18
CA VAL A 395 -14.30 -0.01 -2.19
C VAL A 395 -13.74 0.24 -3.58
N LEU A 396 -12.79 1.16 -3.68
CA LEU A 396 -11.95 1.38 -4.85
C LEU A 396 -10.54 0.92 -4.54
N ILE A 397 -10.07 -0.04 -5.30
CA ILE A 397 -8.68 -0.52 -5.26
C ILE A 397 -7.99 0.00 -6.51
N TYR A 398 -6.76 0.50 -6.39
CA TYR A 398 -5.93 0.75 -7.55
C TYR A 398 -4.48 0.34 -7.29
N HIS A 399 -3.78 -0.15 -8.33
CA HIS A 399 -2.43 -0.68 -8.19
C HIS A 399 -1.58 -0.37 -9.41
N GLY A 400 -0.37 0.14 -9.18
CA GLY A 400 0.62 0.38 -10.23
C GLY A 400 1.16 -0.93 -10.81
N LEU A 401 1.22 -1.04 -12.13
CA LEU A 401 1.75 -2.25 -12.80
C LEU A 401 3.28 -2.29 -12.89
N ALA A 402 3.97 -1.26 -12.37
CA ALA A 402 5.42 -1.24 -12.20
C ALA A 402 5.80 -1.10 -10.71
N ASP A 403 4.94 -1.59 -9.81
CA ASP A 403 5.17 -1.56 -8.36
C ASP A 403 6.33 -2.48 -7.99
N GLU A 404 7.41 -1.88 -7.49
CA GLU A 404 8.65 -2.54 -7.13
C GLU A 404 8.68 -3.12 -5.71
N LEU A 405 7.64 -2.83 -4.91
CA LEU A 405 7.55 -3.28 -3.52
C LEU A 405 6.44 -4.30 -3.28
N ILE A 406 5.36 -4.24 -4.05
CA ILE A 406 4.20 -5.14 -3.91
C ILE A 406 3.74 -5.60 -5.29
N PRO A 407 3.94 -6.87 -5.67
CA PRO A 407 3.48 -7.36 -6.96
C PRO A 407 1.98 -7.13 -7.17
N ALA A 408 1.62 -6.42 -8.24
CA ALA A 408 0.23 -6.10 -8.56
C ALA A 408 -0.61 -7.35 -8.82
N ALA A 409 0.03 -8.45 -9.24
CA ALA A 409 -0.59 -9.77 -9.39
C ALA A 409 -1.32 -10.23 -8.13
N GLY A 410 -0.79 -9.90 -6.94
CA GLY A 410 -1.45 -10.25 -5.66
C GLY A 410 -2.79 -9.53 -5.46
N SER A 411 -2.92 -8.28 -5.91
CA SER A 411 -4.20 -7.55 -5.88
C SER A 411 -5.18 -8.07 -6.92
N ILE A 412 -4.70 -8.49 -8.07
CA ILE A 412 -5.54 -9.09 -9.13
C ILE A 412 -6.09 -10.44 -8.63
N ASP A 413 -5.23 -11.30 -8.08
CA ASP A 413 -5.64 -12.60 -7.50
C ASP A 413 -6.71 -12.40 -6.41
N TYR A 414 -6.48 -11.50 -5.47
CA TYR A 414 -7.46 -11.18 -4.44
C TYR A 414 -8.80 -10.72 -5.04
N TYR A 415 -8.77 -9.77 -5.98
CA TYR A 415 -9.99 -9.25 -6.58
C TYR A 415 -10.75 -10.32 -7.38
N GLN A 416 -10.06 -11.25 -8.06
CA GLN A 416 -10.68 -12.39 -8.73
C GLN A 416 -11.34 -13.35 -7.73
N ARG A 417 -10.68 -13.64 -6.59
CA ARG A 417 -11.29 -14.44 -5.50
C ARG A 417 -12.51 -13.73 -4.90
N VAL A 418 -12.48 -12.41 -4.73
CA VAL A 418 -13.66 -11.62 -4.35
C VAL A 418 -14.77 -11.77 -5.38
N GLN A 419 -14.48 -11.68 -6.68
CA GLN A 419 -15.48 -11.89 -7.74
C GLN A 419 -16.11 -13.29 -7.64
N GLN A 420 -15.30 -14.32 -7.48
CA GLN A 420 -15.79 -15.70 -7.33
C GLN A 420 -16.70 -15.86 -6.10
N ARG A 421 -16.27 -15.31 -4.94
CA ARG A 421 -17.01 -15.40 -3.68
C ARG A 421 -18.31 -14.58 -3.69
N MET A 422 -18.31 -13.41 -4.34
CA MET A 422 -19.38 -12.42 -4.27
C MET A 422 -20.40 -12.50 -5.41
N GLY A 423 -20.41 -13.59 -6.18
CA GLY A 423 -21.42 -13.83 -7.24
C GLY A 423 -21.03 -13.31 -8.62
N GLY A 424 -19.74 -13.21 -8.90
CA GLY A 424 -19.18 -12.89 -10.21
C GLY A 424 -18.85 -11.41 -10.40
N ALA A 425 -18.20 -11.10 -11.53
CA ALA A 425 -17.69 -9.76 -11.83
C ALA A 425 -18.77 -8.67 -11.80
N LYS A 426 -19.96 -8.94 -12.37
CA LYS A 426 -21.07 -7.98 -12.41
C LYS A 426 -21.64 -7.68 -11.01
N ALA A 427 -21.70 -8.67 -10.13
CA ALA A 427 -22.18 -8.48 -8.76
C ALA A 427 -21.14 -7.67 -7.95
N THR A 428 -19.87 -8.03 -8.07
CA THR A 428 -18.77 -7.36 -7.39
C THR A 428 -18.63 -5.90 -7.82
N ALA A 429 -18.74 -5.58 -9.10
CA ALA A 429 -18.63 -4.23 -9.64
C ALA A 429 -19.67 -3.22 -9.07
N LYS A 430 -20.71 -3.70 -8.37
CA LYS A 430 -21.70 -2.85 -7.69
C LYS A 430 -21.18 -2.26 -6.37
N PHE A 431 -20.11 -2.82 -5.79
CA PHE A 431 -19.57 -2.36 -4.51
C PHE A 431 -18.05 -2.32 -4.45
N ALA A 432 -17.33 -3.05 -5.32
CA ALA A 432 -15.88 -3.10 -5.36
C ALA A 432 -15.37 -2.95 -6.80
N ARG A 433 -14.35 -2.12 -7.03
CA ARG A 433 -13.70 -1.94 -8.33
C ARG A 433 -12.19 -1.89 -8.16
N LEU A 434 -11.48 -2.57 -9.06
CA LEU A 434 -10.02 -2.55 -9.17
C LEU A 434 -9.63 -1.77 -10.43
N PHE A 435 -8.68 -0.84 -10.30
CA PHE A 435 -8.07 -0.10 -11.41
C PHE A 435 -6.58 -0.42 -11.46
N LEU A 436 -6.10 -0.90 -12.60
CA LEU A 436 -4.67 -1.14 -12.83
C LEU A 436 -4.05 0.07 -13.52
N VAL A 437 -2.85 0.46 -13.09
CA VAL A 437 -2.20 1.71 -13.50
C VAL A 437 -0.86 1.38 -14.17
N PRO A 438 -0.82 1.32 -15.53
CA PRO A 438 0.40 0.99 -16.27
C PRO A 438 1.56 1.95 -15.99
N GLY A 439 2.79 1.42 -15.86
CA GLY A 439 4.02 2.18 -15.74
C GLY A 439 4.15 3.02 -14.46
N VAL A 440 3.32 2.78 -13.47
CA VAL A 440 3.36 3.47 -12.17
C VAL A 440 3.93 2.55 -11.11
N ASN A 441 4.90 3.05 -10.34
CA ASN A 441 5.58 2.36 -9.26
C ASN A 441 4.85 2.52 -7.90
N HIS A 442 5.41 1.94 -6.83
CA HIS A 442 4.84 1.99 -5.48
C HIS A 442 4.62 3.42 -4.96
N GLY A 443 5.55 4.33 -5.24
CA GLY A 443 5.46 5.75 -4.85
C GLY A 443 4.56 6.59 -5.77
N PHE A 444 3.77 5.99 -6.65
CA PHE A 444 2.96 6.66 -7.67
C PHE A 444 3.79 7.63 -8.53
N SER A 445 5.02 7.22 -8.88
CA SER A 445 5.90 7.89 -9.83
C SER A 445 6.19 6.97 -11.03
N GLY A 446 7.16 7.33 -11.87
CA GLY A 446 7.53 6.54 -13.05
C GLY A 446 7.02 7.12 -14.37
N PRO A 447 7.15 6.37 -15.48
CA PRO A 447 6.76 6.83 -16.81
C PRO A 447 5.23 6.93 -16.99
N GLY A 448 4.45 6.16 -16.24
CA GLY A 448 2.98 6.14 -16.32
C GLY A 448 2.30 7.42 -15.80
N ALA A 449 1.01 7.51 -16.07
CA ALA A 449 0.14 8.56 -15.54
C ALA A 449 -0.48 8.11 -14.19
N ARG A 450 -0.57 9.02 -13.20
CA ARG A 450 -1.11 8.74 -11.86
C ARG A 450 -2.62 8.93 -11.81
N PRO A 451 -3.39 8.08 -11.12
CA PRO A 451 -4.82 8.30 -10.97
C PRO A 451 -5.10 9.57 -10.17
N THR A 452 -6.10 10.33 -10.61
CA THR A 452 -6.57 11.57 -9.97
C THR A 452 -8.05 11.48 -9.66
N GLY A 453 -8.53 12.24 -8.66
CA GLY A 453 -9.96 12.29 -8.33
C GLY A 453 -10.57 10.98 -7.81
N VAL A 454 -9.74 10.04 -7.30
CA VAL A 454 -10.23 8.73 -6.81
C VAL A 454 -11.10 8.88 -5.58
N ASN A 455 -10.71 9.75 -4.64
CA ASN A 455 -11.49 10.02 -3.42
C ASN A 455 -12.85 10.62 -3.77
N GLU A 456 -12.88 11.61 -4.66
CA GLU A 456 -14.11 12.25 -5.13
C GLU A 456 -15.01 11.26 -5.87
N ALA A 457 -14.43 10.35 -6.64
CA ALA A 457 -15.15 9.29 -7.32
C ALA A 457 -15.80 8.32 -6.31
N LEU A 458 -15.07 7.93 -5.26
CA LEU A 458 -15.60 7.11 -4.17
C LEU A 458 -16.74 7.82 -3.43
N ILE A 459 -16.57 9.10 -3.06
CA ILE A 459 -17.59 9.88 -2.35
C ILE A 459 -18.87 9.97 -3.19
N ARG A 460 -18.77 10.25 -4.49
CA ARG A 460 -19.95 10.26 -5.38
C ARG A 460 -20.58 8.88 -5.48
N TRP A 461 -19.77 7.82 -5.45
CA TRP A 461 -20.33 6.47 -5.47
C TRP A 461 -21.12 6.14 -4.20
N VAL A 462 -20.57 6.48 -3.02
CA VAL A 462 -21.23 6.27 -1.73
C VAL A 462 -22.49 7.16 -1.59
N GLU A 463 -22.37 8.45 -1.88
CA GLU A 463 -23.39 9.43 -1.53
C GLU A 463 -24.45 9.62 -2.62
N GLU A 464 -24.11 9.40 -3.88
CA GLU A 464 -24.98 9.63 -5.04
C GLU A 464 -25.28 8.34 -5.83
N GLY A 465 -24.68 7.21 -5.46
CA GLY A 465 -24.81 5.94 -6.19
C GLY A 465 -24.10 5.92 -7.54
N LYS A 466 -23.27 6.92 -7.87
CA LYS A 466 -22.58 7.06 -9.16
C LYS A 466 -21.24 6.32 -9.14
N ALA A 467 -21.27 5.04 -9.53
CA ALA A 467 -20.07 4.22 -9.62
C ALA A 467 -19.11 4.75 -10.71
N PRO A 468 -17.78 4.83 -10.46
CA PRO A 468 -16.83 5.33 -11.44
C PRO A 468 -16.56 4.30 -12.56
N ASP A 469 -17.12 4.48 -13.75
CA ASP A 469 -16.85 3.64 -14.91
C ASP A 469 -15.47 3.91 -15.54
N LYS A 470 -14.84 5.01 -15.19
CA LYS A 470 -13.43 5.32 -15.45
C LYS A 470 -12.89 6.26 -14.38
N VAL A 471 -11.58 6.21 -14.19
CA VAL A 471 -10.78 7.20 -13.45
C VAL A 471 -9.79 7.81 -14.44
N ILE A 472 -9.53 9.11 -14.34
CA ILE A 472 -8.52 9.75 -15.18
C ILE A 472 -7.18 9.73 -14.44
N ALA A 473 -6.15 9.30 -15.16
CA ALA A 473 -4.78 9.40 -14.71
C ALA A 473 -4.06 10.54 -15.44
N GLU A 474 -3.21 11.26 -14.75
CA GLU A 474 -2.46 12.41 -15.27
C GLU A 474 -0.96 12.21 -15.07
N LYS A 475 -0.18 12.57 -16.09
CA LYS A 475 1.25 12.79 -15.98
C LYS A 475 1.53 14.28 -16.02
N ARG A 476 2.31 14.77 -15.07
CA ARG A 476 2.69 16.17 -14.98
C ARG A 476 4.19 16.32 -15.18
N ASP A 477 4.61 17.40 -15.79
CA ASP A 477 6.02 17.79 -15.86
C ASP A 477 6.52 18.42 -14.54
N ALA A 478 7.79 18.81 -14.52
CA ALA A 478 8.39 19.42 -13.33
C ALA A 478 7.76 20.76 -12.91
N SER A 479 7.04 21.44 -13.83
CA SER A 479 6.30 22.66 -13.53
C SER A 479 4.90 22.41 -12.97
N GLY A 480 4.46 21.14 -12.91
CA GLY A 480 3.12 20.73 -12.51
C GLY A 480 2.08 20.77 -13.65
N LYS A 481 2.48 21.10 -14.88
CA LYS A 481 1.59 21.10 -16.05
C LYS A 481 1.26 19.67 -16.46
N VAL A 482 -0.02 19.38 -16.71
CA VAL A 482 -0.46 18.09 -17.26
C VAL A 482 0.05 17.97 -18.71
N ILE A 483 0.87 16.94 -18.94
CA ILE A 483 1.45 16.63 -20.27
C ILE A 483 0.86 15.38 -20.90
N ARG A 484 0.19 14.53 -20.09
CA ARG A 484 -0.49 13.33 -20.58
C ARG A 484 -1.69 13.01 -19.69
N THR A 485 -2.75 12.53 -20.28
CA THR A 485 -3.90 11.95 -19.59
C THR A 485 -4.17 10.53 -20.12
N ARG A 486 -4.62 9.63 -19.24
CA ARG A 486 -5.02 8.25 -19.57
C ARG A 486 -6.32 7.89 -18.85
N PRO A 487 -7.27 7.23 -19.51
CA PRO A 487 -8.41 6.66 -18.82
C PRO A 487 -8.00 5.32 -18.19
N LEU A 488 -8.31 5.13 -16.93
CA LEU A 488 -8.24 3.84 -16.25
C LEU A 488 -9.65 3.28 -16.20
N PHE A 489 -9.82 2.05 -16.63
CA PHE A 489 -11.10 1.34 -16.59
C PHE A 489 -11.10 0.27 -15.51
N PRO A 490 -12.26 -0.07 -14.94
CA PRO A 490 -12.35 -1.15 -13.95
C PRO A 490 -11.90 -2.48 -14.55
N TYR A 491 -11.02 -3.19 -13.82
CA TYR A 491 -10.59 -4.54 -14.20
C TYR A 491 -11.79 -5.47 -14.44
N PRO A 492 -11.81 -6.32 -15.50
CA PRO A 492 -10.68 -6.67 -16.36
C PRO A 492 -10.46 -5.75 -17.56
N GLN A 493 -11.13 -4.62 -17.67
CA GLN A 493 -10.95 -3.72 -18.79
C GLN A 493 -9.64 -2.94 -18.70
N ALA A 494 -9.03 -2.68 -19.86
CA ALA A 494 -7.85 -1.84 -20.04
C ALA A 494 -8.12 -0.74 -21.08
N ALA A 495 -7.32 0.31 -21.05
CA ALA A 495 -7.35 1.36 -22.07
C ALA A 495 -6.79 0.81 -23.39
N LYS A 496 -7.49 1.04 -24.51
CA LYS A 496 -7.00 0.76 -25.84
C LYS A 496 -7.02 2.02 -26.67
N TYR A 497 -5.90 2.37 -27.26
CA TYR A 497 -5.79 3.47 -28.22
C TYR A 497 -6.72 3.25 -29.45
N LYS A 498 -7.40 4.31 -29.88
CA LYS A 498 -8.35 4.25 -31.00
C LYS A 498 -7.68 4.25 -32.36
N GLY A 499 -6.35 4.51 -32.45
CA GLY A 499 -5.57 4.56 -33.66
C GLY A 499 -5.53 5.94 -34.34
N SER A 500 -6.11 6.98 -33.71
CA SER A 500 -6.10 8.35 -34.23
C SER A 500 -6.12 9.37 -33.11
N GLY A 501 -5.54 10.54 -33.32
CA GLY A 501 -5.36 11.61 -32.35
C GLY A 501 -4.08 11.44 -31.53
N SER A 502 -3.83 12.39 -30.59
CA SER A 502 -2.67 12.32 -29.73
C SER A 502 -2.78 11.16 -28.71
N THR A 503 -1.72 10.39 -28.58
CA THR A 503 -1.61 9.38 -27.51
C THR A 503 -1.48 9.99 -26.11
N ASP A 504 -1.35 11.30 -25.97
CA ASP A 504 -1.29 12.00 -24.67
C ASP A 504 -2.66 12.48 -24.18
N GLU A 505 -3.75 12.20 -24.91
CA GLU A 505 -5.10 12.62 -24.58
C GLU A 505 -6.03 11.43 -24.32
N GLU A 506 -6.64 11.37 -23.12
CA GLU A 506 -7.51 10.29 -22.67
C GLU A 506 -8.71 10.01 -23.61
N LYS A 507 -9.22 11.05 -24.27
CA LYS A 507 -10.35 10.94 -25.20
C LYS A 507 -10.06 10.03 -26.40
N ASN A 508 -8.79 9.79 -26.74
CA ASN A 508 -8.35 8.96 -27.87
C ASN A 508 -8.19 7.47 -27.48
N PHE A 509 -8.63 7.11 -26.28
CA PHE A 509 -8.67 5.74 -25.79
C PHE A 509 -10.12 5.28 -25.56
N ARG A 510 -10.31 3.97 -25.53
CA ARG A 510 -11.58 3.32 -25.21
C ARG A 510 -11.34 2.10 -24.30
N ALA A 511 -12.37 1.68 -23.59
CA ALA A 511 -12.32 0.42 -22.86
C ALA A 511 -12.21 -0.77 -23.82
N LYS A 512 -11.39 -1.73 -23.46
CA LYS A 512 -11.28 -3.04 -24.09
C LYS A 512 -11.16 -4.08 -22.99
N ASP A 513 -11.92 -5.17 -23.10
CA ASP A 513 -11.75 -6.31 -22.20
C ASP A 513 -10.35 -6.90 -22.41
N SER A 514 -9.56 -6.93 -21.35
CA SER A 514 -8.30 -7.66 -21.34
C SER A 514 -8.65 -9.14 -21.22
N THR A 515 -8.54 -9.88 -22.34
CA THR A 515 -8.63 -11.35 -22.31
C THR A 515 -7.39 -11.88 -21.58
N ARG A 516 -7.48 -11.99 -20.26
CA ARG A 516 -6.56 -12.81 -19.48
C ARG A 516 -7.21 -14.18 -19.36
N ASN A 517 -6.72 -15.13 -20.17
CA ASN A 517 -7.06 -16.55 -20.01
C ASN A 517 -6.30 -17.11 -18.81
#